data_47401633e7fa434dfa48d54861b5919d
#
_entry.id   47401633e7fa434dfa48d54861b5919d
#
_cell.length_a   1.000
_cell.length_b   1.000
_cell.length_c   1.000
_cell.angle_alpha   90.00
_cell.angle_beta   90.00
_cell.angle_gamma   90.00
#
_symmetry.space_group_name_H-M   'P 1'
#
loop_
_entity.id
_entity.type
_entity.pdbx_description
1 polymer ?
#
loop_
_entity_poly.entity_id
_entity_poly.type
_entity_poly.pdbx_seq_one_letter_code
_entity_poly.pdbx_strand_id
1 'polypeptide(L)' 'MAEMSKKNIGTHAGMVWGLLCDGRKWNYDELRDKLRLRDRDLNAALGLLAREDKIEFEHEGGSTQVYLKEAVGTNNFFF' A
#
# COMPACT_ATOMS: atom_id res chain seq x y z
N MET A 1 16.16 -16.78 3.49
CA MET A 1 14.74 -16.53 3.43
C MET A 1 14.40 -15.23 4.14
N ALA A 2 13.60 -14.45 3.51
CA ALA A 2 13.23 -13.17 4.07
C ALA A 2 12.26 -13.38 5.22
N GLU A 3 12.51 -12.70 6.29
CA GLU A 3 11.63 -12.76 7.43
C GLU A 3 10.81 -11.49 7.49
N MET A 4 9.59 -11.66 7.91
CA MET A 4 8.73 -10.52 8.11
C MET A 4 9.11 -9.86 9.41
N SER A 5 9.50 -8.62 9.35
CA SER A 5 9.88 -7.88 10.53
C SER A 5 9.22 -6.53 10.49
N LYS A 6 9.12 -5.89 11.63
CA LYS A 6 8.52 -4.57 11.70
C LYS A 6 9.25 -3.59 10.80
N LYS A 7 10.56 -3.70 10.76
CA LYS A 7 11.35 -2.80 9.94
C LYS A 7 11.02 -2.98 8.47
N ASN A 8 10.94 -4.23 8.03
CA ASN A 8 10.65 -4.51 6.63
C ASN A 8 9.22 -4.10 6.28
N ILE A 9 8.29 -4.32 7.19
CA ILE A 9 6.92 -3.93 6.93
C ILE A 9 6.83 -2.42 6.75
N GLY A 10 7.50 -1.67 7.60
CA GLY A 10 7.50 -0.23 7.47
C GLY A 10 8.12 0.24 6.17
N THR A 11 9.22 -0.39 5.77
CA THR A 11 9.87 -0.05 4.51
C THR A 11 8.94 -0.32 3.34
N HIS A 12 8.31 -1.50 3.34
CA HIS A 12 7.41 -1.85 2.27
C HIS A 12 6.20 -0.92 2.23
N ALA A 13 5.70 -0.54 3.40
CA ALA A 13 4.58 0.39 3.46
C ALA A 13 4.96 1.73 2.84
N GLY A 14 6.18 2.19 3.09
CA GLY A 14 6.66 3.41 2.47
C GLY A 14 6.74 3.31 0.96
N MET A 15 7.15 2.16 0.46
CA MET A 15 7.20 1.95 -0.98
C MET A 15 5.80 2.01 -1.59
N VAL A 16 4.84 1.36 -0.95
CA VAL A 16 3.46 1.40 -1.42
C VAL A 16 2.95 2.83 -1.39
N TRP A 17 3.17 3.51 -0.29
CA TRP A 17 2.75 4.90 -0.14
C TRP A 17 3.29 5.75 -1.27
N GLY A 18 4.57 5.56 -1.59
CA GLY A 18 5.19 6.35 -2.64
C GLY A 18 4.51 6.19 -3.99
N LEU A 19 4.09 4.97 -4.31
CA LEU A 19 3.38 4.75 -5.56
C LEU A 19 1.99 5.37 -5.54
N LEU A 20 1.32 5.27 -4.41
CA LEU A 20 -0.05 5.76 -4.32
C LEU A 20 -0.12 7.28 -4.28
N CYS A 21 1.00 7.93 -4.06
CA CYS A 21 1.00 9.38 -3.95
C CYS A 21 0.66 10.09 -5.26
N ASP A 22 0.63 9.38 -6.37
CA ASP A 22 0.22 10.03 -7.61
C ASP A 22 -1.30 10.18 -7.69
N GLY A 23 -2.01 9.69 -6.70
CA GLY A 23 -3.44 9.94 -6.60
C GLY A 23 -4.33 8.97 -7.36
N ARG A 24 -3.75 8.02 -8.06
CA ARG A 24 -4.58 7.11 -8.82
C ARG A 24 -4.81 5.82 -8.05
N LYS A 25 -5.79 5.08 -8.50
CA LYS A 25 -6.07 3.77 -7.93
C LYS A 25 -5.19 2.74 -8.58
N TRP A 26 -4.60 1.91 -7.77
CA TRP A 26 -3.73 0.85 -8.25
C TRP A 26 -4.40 -0.50 -8.02
N ASN A 27 -4.37 -1.32 -9.06
CA ASN A 27 -4.82 -2.70 -8.90
C ASN A 27 -3.81 -3.44 -8.03
N TYR A 28 -4.30 -4.35 -7.20
CA TYR A 28 -3.43 -5.10 -6.29
C TYR A 28 -2.31 -5.80 -7.04
N ASP A 29 -2.66 -6.47 -8.15
CA ASP A 29 -1.65 -7.21 -8.90
C ASP A 29 -0.61 -6.28 -9.50
N GLU A 30 -1.04 -5.10 -9.94
CA GLU A 30 -0.10 -4.10 -10.45
C GLU A 30 0.87 -3.66 -9.37
N LEU A 31 0.35 -3.41 -8.18
CA LEU A 31 1.21 -3.02 -7.07
C LEU A 31 2.25 -4.07 -6.78
N ARG A 32 1.78 -5.32 -6.70
CA ARG A 32 2.68 -6.41 -6.39
C ARG A 32 3.79 -6.52 -7.41
N ASP A 33 3.42 -6.44 -8.69
CA ASP A 33 4.39 -6.57 -9.77
C ASP A 33 5.34 -5.38 -9.81
N LYS A 34 4.79 -4.21 -9.62
CA LYS A 34 5.60 -3.00 -9.69
C LYS A 34 6.63 -2.95 -8.57
N LEU A 35 6.21 -3.35 -7.39
CA LEU A 35 7.09 -3.31 -6.23
C LEU A 35 7.91 -4.58 -6.07
N ARG A 36 7.57 -5.61 -6.85
CA ARG A 36 8.27 -6.89 -6.78
C ARG A 36 8.24 -7.48 -5.39
N LEU A 37 7.10 -7.33 -4.75
CA LEU A 37 6.89 -7.88 -3.42
C LEU A 37 6.13 -9.19 -3.51
N ARG A 38 6.35 -10.03 -2.53
CA ARG A 38 5.53 -11.22 -2.40
C ARG A 38 4.18 -10.83 -1.82
N ASP A 39 3.18 -11.67 -2.05
CA ASP A 39 1.86 -11.40 -1.51
C ASP A 39 1.92 -11.15 -0.02
N ARG A 40 2.68 -11.96 0.70
CA ARG A 40 2.78 -11.81 2.15
C ARG A 40 3.30 -10.43 2.52
N ASP A 41 4.35 -10.00 1.85
CA ASP A 41 4.96 -8.71 2.18
C ASP A 41 4.06 -7.56 1.79
N LEU A 42 3.42 -7.66 0.63
CA LEU A 42 2.51 -6.61 0.20
C LEU A 42 1.32 -6.53 1.12
N ASN A 43 0.77 -7.69 1.49
CA ASN A 43 -0.39 -7.70 2.38
C ASN A 43 -0.07 -7.10 3.73
N ALA A 44 1.12 -7.38 4.25
CA ALA A 44 1.52 -6.80 5.52
C ALA A 44 1.65 -5.29 5.42
N ALA A 45 2.22 -4.80 4.33
CA ALA A 45 2.37 -3.37 4.13
C ALA A 45 1.01 -2.68 3.99
N LEU A 46 0.12 -3.30 3.21
CA LEU A 46 -1.22 -2.75 3.04
C LEU A 46 -1.98 -2.77 4.36
N GLY A 47 -1.78 -3.82 5.14
CA GLY A 47 -2.41 -3.91 6.45
C GLY A 47 -1.97 -2.79 7.37
N LEU A 48 -0.68 -2.47 7.34
CA LEU A 48 -0.19 -1.37 8.16
C LEU A 48 -0.80 -0.04 7.71
N LEU A 49 -0.82 0.20 6.41
CA LEU A 49 -1.38 1.45 5.90
C LEU A 49 -2.88 1.55 6.18
N ALA A 50 -3.59 0.44 6.06
CA ALA A 50 -5.01 0.43 6.35
C ALA A 50 -5.26 0.69 7.83
N ARG A 51 -4.46 0.10 8.67
CA ARG A 51 -4.58 0.30 10.10
C ARG A 51 -4.33 1.75 10.47
N GLU A 52 -3.40 2.40 9.76
CA GLU A 52 -3.12 3.80 9.98
C GLU A 52 -4.12 4.71 9.27
N ASP A 53 -5.10 4.09 8.63
CA ASP A 53 -6.16 4.83 7.96
C ASP A 53 -5.63 5.71 6.83
N LYS A 54 -4.64 5.22 6.12
CA LYS A 54 -4.01 5.97 5.05
C LYS A 54 -4.52 5.57 3.68
N ILE A 55 -5.08 4.37 3.55
CA ILE A 55 -5.51 3.88 2.25
C ILE A 55 -6.91 3.31 2.36
N GLU A 56 -7.52 3.16 1.20
CA GLU A 56 -8.82 2.52 1.07
C GLU A 56 -8.74 1.45 0.01
N PHE A 57 -9.67 0.53 0.07
CA PHE A 57 -9.76 -0.54 -0.90
C PHE A 57 -11.09 -0.46 -1.62
N GLU A 58 -11.07 -0.82 -2.89
CA GLU A 58 -12.27 -0.88 -3.68
C GLU A 58 -12.29 -2.20 -4.43
N HIS A 59 -13.38 -2.92 -4.34
CA HIS A 59 -13.52 -4.20 -5.01
C HIS A 59 -14.43 -4.04 -6.20
N GLU A 60 -13.96 -4.44 -7.35
CA GLU A 60 -14.72 -4.25 -8.56
C GLU A 60 -14.43 -5.39 -9.50
N GLY A 61 -15.47 -6.12 -9.88
CA GLY A 61 -15.33 -7.18 -10.86
C GLY A 61 -14.27 -8.20 -10.54
N GLY A 62 -14.13 -8.53 -9.27
CA GLY A 62 -13.18 -9.54 -8.88
C GLY A 62 -11.77 -9.02 -8.65
N SER A 63 -11.53 -7.74 -8.85
CA SER A 63 -10.22 -7.19 -8.57
C SER A 63 -10.30 -6.21 -7.44
N THR A 64 -9.16 -5.99 -6.81
CA THR A 64 -9.05 -5.08 -5.68
C THR A 64 -8.20 -3.91 -6.08
N GLN A 65 -8.72 -2.72 -5.84
CA GLN A 65 -7.99 -1.49 -6.11
C GLN A 65 -7.60 -0.85 -4.80
N VAL A 66 -6.45 -0.21 -4.79
CA VAL A 66 -5.92 0.43 -3.60
C VAL A 66 -5.62 1.89 -3.93
N TYR A 67 -5.99 2.78 -3.05
CA TYR A 67 -5.72 4.20 -3.29
C TYR A 67 -5.61 4.92 -1.96
N LEU A 68 -5.04 6.12 -2.00
CA LEU A 68 -4.92 6.91 -0.79
C LEU A 68 -6.28 7.40 -0.34
N LYS A 69 -6.52 7.30 0.93
CA LYS A 69 -7.78 7.72 1.49
C LYS A 69 -8.02 9.20 1.27
N GLU A 70 -6.98 9.97 1.45
CA GLU A 70 -7.05 11.40 1.20
C GLU A 70 -5.90 11.78 0.36
N ALA A 71 -6.19 12.01 -0.89
CA ALA A 71 -5.15 12.39 -1.81
C ALA A 71 -4.79 13.84 -1.67
N VAL A 72 -5.51 14.56 -0.88
CA VAL A 72 -5.27 15.97 -0.77
C VAL A 72 -4.02 16.24 -0.02
N GLY A 73 -3.34 17.25 -0.42
CA GLY A 73 -2.12 17.60 0.26
C GLY A 73 -2.37 18.16 1.62
N THR A 74 -2.91 17.38 2.46
CA THR A 74 -3.00 17.76 3.84
C THR A 74 -1.65 17.54 4.43
N ASN A 75 -1.48 17.97 5.60
CA ASN A 75 -0.22 17.76 6.25
C ASN A 75 -0.18 16.44 6.99
N ASN A 76 -0.87 15.51 6.49
CA ASN A 76 -0.82 14.18 7.06
C ASN A 76 0.38 13.47 6.54
N PHE A 77 1.39 13.44 7.29
CA PHE A 77 2.59 12.73 6.90
C PHE A 77 2.57 11.38 7.51
N PHE A 78 2.92 10.42 6.72
CA PHE A 78 3.04 9.09 7.20
C PHE A 78 4.27 8.95 8.08
N PHE A 79 5.26 9.70 7.78
CA PHE A 79 6.50 9.66 8.54
C PHE A 79 6.69 10.93 9.34
#